data_d2f95879dafc4459b43bc3170f5c4278
#
_entry.id   d2f95879dafc4459b43bc3170f5c4278
#
_cell.length_a   1.000
_cell.length_b   1.000
_cell.length_c   1.000
_cell.angle_alpha   90.00
_cell.angle_beta   90.00
_cell.angle_gamma   90.00
#
_symmetry.space_group_name_H-M   'P 1'
#
loop_
_entity.id
_entity.type
_entity.pdbx_description
1 polymer ?
#
loop_
_entity_poly.entity_id
_entity_poly.type
_entity_poly.pdbx_seq_one_letter_code
_entity_poly.pdbx_strand_id
1 'polypeptide(L)'
;MGKVSVAEIKELMTATGVGMMDCKKALVEADGDMEKAVTLLREKGLATQAKKSGRVAAEGICTAVVKGNVGCVLEVNIETDFAANNDEFKAFVAAVADTVIETNPADVDALKATKISGGDKTVEETLQDLFIKIRENMVIRRFKRMEGILVPYVHGAGSIGVMVKLDSDIAADNAELLAAGKDCALQVAAMNPAYLNRDCLLYTSDAADEL
;
A
#
# COMPACT_ATOMS: atom_id res chain seq x y z
N MET A 1 25.98 7.07 33.56
CA MET A 1 25.80 6.52 32.20
C MET A 1 25.87 5.02 32.27
N GLY A 2 24.72 4.35 32.23
CA GLY A 2 24.63 2.89 32.22
C GLY A 2 25.35 2.31 30.99
N LYS A 3 26.19 1.28 31.21
CA LYS A 3 26.80 0.55 30.10
C LYS A 3 25.71 -0.27 29.42
N VAL A 4 25.19 0.19 28.28
CA VAL A 4 24.28 -0.57 27.44
C VAL A 4 25.00 -1.80 26.92
N SER A 5 24.46 -2.98 27.17
CA SER A 5 25.04 -4.26 26.75
C SER A 5 24.69 -4.56 25.28
N VAL A 6 25.53 -5.40 24.65
CA VAL A 6 25.26 -5.88 23.29
C VAL A 6 23.98 -6.73 23.23
N ALA A 7 23.62 -7.40 24.32
CA ALA A 7 22.40 -8.20 24.44
C ALA A 7 21.16 -7.32 24.37
N GLU A 8 21.10 -6.24 25.15
CA GLU A 8 20.00 -5.26 25.14
C GLU A 8 19.84 -4.61 23.75
N ILE A 9 20.96 -4.28 23.08
CA ILE A 9 20.92 -3.74 21.72
C ILE A 9 20.29 -4.74 20.75
N LYS A 10 20.69 -6.03 20.81
CA LYS A 10 20.14 -7.07 19.95
C LYS A 10 18.65 -7.32 20.23
N GLU A 11 18.25 -7.29 21.48
CA GLU A 11 16.86 -7.43 21.88
C GLU A 11 16.00 -6.29 21.30
N LEU A 12 16.46 -5.04 21.44
CA LEU A 12 15.77 -3.88 20.86
C LEU A 12 15.73 -3.94 19.31
N MET A 13 16.81 -4.40 18.68
CA MET A 13 16.86 -4.63 17.23
C MET A 13 15.82 -5.66 16.80
N THR A 14 15.71 -6.76 17.53
CA THR A 14 14.74 -7.83 17.21
C THR A 14 13.31 -7.34 17.41
N ALA A 15 13.06 -6.58 18.48
CA ALA A 15 11.74 -6.04 18.78
C ALA A 15 11.26 -4.94 17.80
N THR A 16 12.19 -4.12 17.28
CA THR A 16 11.86 -2.93 16.50
C THR A 16 12.22 -3.03 15.01
N GLY A 17 13.09 -3.96 14.62
CA GLY A 17 13.66 -4.04 13.27
C GLY A 17 14.62 -2.88 12.93
N VAL A 18 14.97 -2.02 13.89
CA VAL A 18 15.83 -0.85 13.70
C VAL A 18 17.31 -1.24 13.73
N GLY A 19 18.16 -0.53 12.97
CA GLY A 19 19.58 -0.80 12.89
C GLY A 19 20.33 -0.62 14.22
N MET A 20 21.39 -1.41 14.45
CA MET A 20 22.18 -1.49 15.68
C MET A 20 22.59 -0.14 16.26
N MET A 21 23.03 0.79 15.42
CA MET A 21 23.54 2.09 15.86
C MET A 21 22.44 2.98 16.45
N ASP A 22 21.26 2.92 15.88
CA ASP A 22 20.12 3.73 16.36
C ASP A 22 19.53 3.11 17.64
N CYS A 23 19.44 1.77 17.70
CA CYS A 23 19.09 1.05 18.93
C CYS A 23 20.07 1.38 20.08
N LYS A 24 21.37 1.35 19.80
CA LYS A 24 22.40 1.73 20.80
C LYS A 24 22.20 3.17 21.28
N LYS A 25 21.99 4.13 20.36
CA LYS A 25 21.79 5.53 20.73
C LYS A 25 20.52 5.72 21.57
N ALA A 26 19.43 5.06 21.17
CA ALA A 26 18.17 5.13 21.91
C ALA A 26 18.28 4.54 23.32
N LEU A 27 18.94 3.38 23.48
CA LEU A 27 19.18 2.78 24.80
C LEU A 27 20.06 3.64 25.69
N VAL A 28 21.12 4.25 25.15
CA VAL A 28 21.98 5.16 25.91
C VAL A 28 21.18 6.40 26.38
N GLU A 29 20.33 6.96 25.52
CA GLU A 29 19.48 8.13 25.84
C GLU A 29 18.37 7.78 26.83
N ALA A 30 17.91 6.53 26.79
CA ALA A 30 16.90 5.98 27.72
C ALA A 30 17.51 5.43 29.02
N ASP A 31 18.84 5.59 29.27
CA ASP A 31 19.56 5.00 30.41
C ASP A 31 19.35 3.47 30.59
N GLY A 32 19.20 2.76 29.46
CA GLY A 32 18.98 1.31 29.43
C GLY A 32 17.52 0.87 29.55
N ASP A 33 16.57 1.80 29.67
CA ASP A 33 15.14 1.50 29.71
C ASP A 33 14.63 1.13 28.31
N MET A 34 14.19 -0.12 28.14
CA MET A 34 13.77 -0.68 26.87
C MET A 34 12.51 0.00 26.32
N GLU A 35 11.51 0.27 27.16
CA GLU A 35 10.24 0.88 26.73
C GLU A 35 10.45 2.34 26.30
N LYS A 36 11.26 3.09 27.04
CA LYS A 36 11.65 4.45 26.67
C LYS A 36 12.47 4.46 25.38
N ALA A 37 13.38 3.49 25.19
CA ALA A 37 14.16 3.39 23.97
C ALA A 37 13.27 3.13 22.73
N VAL A 38 12.25 2.27 22.84
CA VAL A 38 11.26 2.06 21.79
C VAL A 38 10.51 3.35 21.48
N THR A 39 10.06 4.07 22.50
CA THR A 39 9.35 5.37 22.34
C THR A 39 10.24 6.39 21.63
N LEU A 40 11.49 6.54 22.05
CA LEU A 40 12.46 7.44 21.42
C LEU A 40 12.74 7.09 19.95
N LEU A 41 12.83 5.79 19.63
CA LEU A 41 13.00 5.34 18.24
C LEU A 41 11.79 5.72 17.39
N ARG A 42 10.58 5.58 17.93
CA ARG A 42 9.32 5.95 17.26
C ARG A 42 9.24 7.45 17.01
N GLU A 43 9.51 8.28 18.01
CA GLU A 43 9.51 9.73 17.88
C GLU A 43 10.55 10.23 16.85
N LYS A 44 11.77 9.68 16.88
CA LYS A 44 12.81 10.00 15.90
C LYS A 44 12.44 9.52 14.49
N GLY A 45 11.75 8.38 14.39
CA GLY A 45 11.20 7.85 13.15
C GLY A 45 10.19 8.83 12.55
N LEU A 46 9.19 9.27 13.32
CA LEU A 46 8.17 10.24 12.91
C LEU A 46 8.79 11.57 12.45
N ALA A 47 9.75 12.10 13.21
CA ALA A 47 10.45 13.33 12.82
C ALA A 47 11.24 13.18 11.51
N THR A 48 11.78 11.98 11.25
CA THR A 48 12.48 11.67 10.00
C THR A 48 11.51 11.49 8.84
N GLN A 49 10.37 10.84 9.08
CA GLN A 49 9.30 10.67 8.09
C GLN A 49 8.77 12.03 7.64
N ALA A 50 8.47 12.95 8.57
CA ALA A 50 8.04 14.30 8.25
C ALA A 50 9.02 15.05 7.34
N LYS A 51 10.34 14.91 7.58
CA LYS A 51 11.38 15.50 6.72
C LYS A 51 11.45 14.86 5.34
N LYS A 52 11.08 13.59 5.20
CA LYS A 52 11.13 12.83 3.94
C LYS A 52 9.81 12.81 3.18
N SER A 53 8.71 13.28 3.77
CA SER A 53 7.39 13.25 3.14
C SER A 53 7.31 14.02 1.80
N GLY A 54 8.19 14.99 1.59
CA GLY A 54 8.32 15.70 0.31
C GLY A 54 9.15 14.99 -0.76
N ARG A 55 9.74 13.82 -0.47
CA ARG A 55 10.48 13.05 -1.47
C ARG A 55 9.52 12.36 -2.43
N VAL A 56 9.93 12.31 -3.71
CA VAL A 56 9.14 11.67 -4.75
C VAL A 56 9.16 10.15 -4.51
N ALA A 57 7.98 9.56 -4.31
CA ALA A 57 7.75 8.14 -4.28
C ALA A 57 7.19 7.73 -5.65
N ALA A 58 8.10 7.44 -6.60
CA ALA A 58 7.75 7.16 -8.00
C ALA A 58 7.51 5.68 -8.27
N GLU A 59 8.12 4.82 -7.45
CA GLU A 59 7.97 3.37 -7.52
C GLU A 59 6.84 2.89 -6.59
N GLY A 60 6.60 1.59 -6.52
CA GLY A 60 5.61 1.02 -5.60
C GLY A 60 4.91 -0.21 -6.13
N ILE A 61 3.76 -0.51 -5.54
CA ILE A 61 2.93 -1.65 -5.90
C ILE A 61 1.49 -1.20 -6.14
N CYS A 62 0.96 -1.58 -7.31
CA CYS A 62 -0.46 -1.67 -7.57
C CYS A 62 -0.92 -3.10 -7.31
N THR A 63 -1.97 -3.28 -6.54
CA THR A 63 -2.58 -4.59 -6.32
C THR A 63 -4.07 -4.57 -6.65
N ALA A 64 -4.61 -5.73 -7.05
CA ALA A 64 -6.02 -5.93 -7.29
C ALA A 64 -6.42 -7.28 -6.67
N VAL A 65 -7.29 -7.25 -5.67
CA VAL A 65 -7.68 -8.41 -4.85
C VAL A 65 -9.20 -8.50 -4.81
N VAL A 66 -9.72 -9.73 -4.88
CA VAL A 66 -11.15 -10.02 -4.75
C VAL A 66 -11.37 -11.08 -3.66
N LYS A 67 -12.28 -10.82 -2.74
CA LYS A 67 -12.74 -11.75 -1.71
C LYS A 67 -14.28 -11.87 -1.82
N GLY A 68 -14.74 -13.02 -2.26
CA GLY A 68 -16.17 -13.20 -2.57
C GLY A 68 -16.64 -12.29 -3.70
N ASN A 69 -17.60 -11.40 -3.40
CA ASN A 69 -18.12 -10.41 -4.34
C ASN A 69 -17.59 -8.99 -4.11
N VAL A 70 -16.58 -8.83 -3.25
CA VAL A 70 -15.96 -7.54 -2.94
C VAL A 70 -14.52 -7.53 -3.41
N GLY A 71 -14.11 -6.46 -4.07
CA GLY A 71 -12.74 -6.29 -4.53
C GLY A 71 -12.17 -4.92 -4.22
N CYS A 72 -10.85 -4.86 -4.18
CA CYS A 72 -10.07 -3.65 -4.02
C CYS A 72 -8.97 -3.59 -5.06
N VAL A 73 -8.81 -2.43 -5.72
CA VAL A 73 -7.60 -2.05 -6.43
C VAL A 73 -6.95 -0.94 -5.62
N LEU A 74 -5.64 -1.06 -5.36
CA LEU A 74 -4.89 -0.19 -4.47
C LEU A 74 -3.53 0.15 -5.07
N GLU A 75 -3.10 1.40 -4.89
CA GLU A 75 -1.76 1.86 -5.25
C GLU A 75 -1.06 2.40 -3.99
N VAL A 76 0.11 1.81 -3.67
CA VAL A 76 1.01 2.26 -2.61
C VAL A 76 2.38 2.53 -3.21
N ASN A 77 2.82 3.78 -3.11
CA ASN A 77 4.10 4.22 -3.67
C ASN A 77 5.21 4.22 -2.62
N ILE A 78 6.44 4.04 -3.10
CA ILE A 78 7.70 4.07 -2.34
C ILE A 78 8.80 4.70 -3.20
N GLU A 79 9.96 5.08 -2.61
CA GLU A 79 11.00 5.80 -3.35
C GLU A 79 11.70 4.94 -4.40
N THR A 80 11.98 3.64 -4.10
CA THR A 80 12.76 2.75 -4.97
C THR A 80 12.05 1.43 -5.28
N ASP A 81 12.38 0.85 -6.43
CA ASP A 81 11.94 -0.48 -6.86
C ASP A 81 12.49 -1.59 -5.95
N PHE A 82 13.72 -1.40 -5.43
CA PHE A 82 14.32 -2.32 -4.48
C PHE A 82 13.48 -2.42 -3.19
N ALA A 83 13.04 -1.29 -2.64
CA ALA A 83 12.17 -1.26 -1.47
C ALA A 83 10.75 -1.75 -1.78
N ALA A 84 10.22 -1.50 -2.98
CA ALA A 84 8.95 -2.06 -3.43
C ALA A 84 8.97 -3.60 -3.45
N ASN A 85 10.13 -4.21 -3.68
CA ASN A 85 10.31 -5.66 -3.66
C ASN A 85 10.51 -6.26 -2.27
N ASN A 86 10.59 -5.44 -1.21
CA ASN A 86 10.72 -5.90 0.17
C ASN A 86 9.46 -6.65 0.64
N ASP A 87 9.64 -7.80 1.29
CA ASP A 87 8.53 -8.66 1.73
C ASP A 87 7.64 -7.98 2.78
N GLU A 88 8.20 -7.17 3.68
CA GLU A 88 7.40 -6.43 4.66
C GLU A 88 6.55 -5.35 4.00
N PHE A 89 7.05 -4.69 2.94
CA PHE A 89 6.28 -3.74 2.16
C PHE A 89 5.13 -4.44 1.41
N LYS A 90 5.41 -5.57 0.77
CA LYS A 90 4.38 -6.39 0.09
C LYS A 90 3.30 -6.88 1.06
N ALA A 91 3.70 -7.34 2.25
CA ALA A 91 2.76 -7.76 3.29
C ALA A 91 1.90 -6.59 3.78
N PHE A 92 2.47 -5.40 3.95
CA PHE A 92 1.73 -4.19 4.28
C PHE A 92 0.70 -3.85 3.20
N VAL A 93 1.09 -3.83 1.92
CA VAL A 93 0.17 -3.55 0.80
C VAL A 93 -0.99 -4.54 0.77
N ALA A 94 -0.73 -5.83 0.98
CA ALA A 94 -1.76 -6.86 1.05
C ALA A 94 -2.72 -6.62 2.22
N ALA A 95 -2.21 -6.34 3.43
CA ALA A 95 -3.03 -6.08 4.61
C ALA A 95 -3.88 -4.79 4.45
N VAL A 96 -3.35 -3.76 3.79
CA VAL A 96 -4.11 -2.54 3.47
C VAL A 96 -5.24 -2.83 2.48
N ALA A 97 -5.00 -3.64 1.44
CA ALA A 97 -6.05 -4.04 0.50
C ALA A 97 -7.17 -4.84 1.20
N ASP A 98 -6.79 -5.74 2.10
CA ASP A 98 -7.72 -6.49 2.94
C ASP A 98 -8.54 -5.56 3.84
N THR A 99 -7.88 -4.59 4.47
CA THR A 99 -8.56 -3.57 5.29
C THR A 99 -9.62 -2.80 4.49
N VAL A 100 -9.30 -2.39 3.26
CA VAL A 100 -10.27 -1.72 2.37
C VAL A 100 -11.47 -2.60 2.08
N ILE A 101 -11.26 -3.88 1.81
CA ILE A 101 -12.34 -4.85 1.53
C ILE A 101 -13.24 -4.99 2.75
N GLU A 102 -12.66 -5.16 3.93
CA GLU A 102 -13.37 -5.47 5.18
C GLU A 102 -14.11 -4.26 5.76
N THR A 103 -13.55 -3.05 5.66
CA THR A 103 -14.04 -1.88 6.41
C THR A 103 -14.69 -0.80 5.55
N ASN A 104 -14.55 -0.86 4.21
CA ASN A 104 -15.11 0.11 3.26
C ASN A 104 -14.85 1.58 3.63
N PRO A 105 -13.61 2.01 3.81
CA PRO A 105 -13.30 3.38 4.16
C PRO A 105 -13.69 4.33 3.04
N ALA A 106 -14.12 5.56 3.38
CA ALA A 106 -14.59 6.55 2.42
C ALA A 106 -13.45 7.08 1.52
N ASP A 107 -12.26 7.24 2.11
CA ASP A 107 -11.07 7.82 1.48
C ASP A 107 -9.79 7.31 2.15
N VAL A 108 -8.64 7.81 1.69
CA VAL A 108 -7.32 7.41 2.22
C VAL A 108 -7.13 7.85 3.67
N ASP A 109 -7.67 8.99 4.08
CA ASP A 109 -7.52 9.48 5.46
C ASP A 109 -8.34 8.62 6.43
N ALA A 110 -9.56 8.26 6.07
CA ALA A 110 -10.39 7.31 6.81
C ALA A 110 -9.71 5.92 6.88
N LEU A 111 -9.13 5.44 5.77
CA LEU A 111 -8.38 4.19 5.72
C LEU A 111 -7.20 4.21 6.69
N LYS A 112 -6.41 5.28 6.71
CA LYS A 112 -5.26 5.45 7.60
C LYS A 112 -5.63 5.39 9.09
N ALA A 113 -6.80 5.93 9.44
CA ALA A 113 -7.33 5.91 10.81
C ALA A 113 -7.93 4.55 11.21
N THR A 114 -8.17 3.66 10.25
CA THR A 114 -8.79 2.36 10.48
C THR A 114 -7.75 1.34 10.96
N LYS A 115 -8.17 0.40 11.80
CA LYS A 115 -7.35 -0.72 12.25
C LYS A 115 -7.00 -1.62 11.07
N ILE A 116 -5.71 -1.94 10.90
CA ILE A 116 -5.25 -2.78 9.78
C ILE A 116 -5.74 -4.23 9.93
N SER A 117 -6.11 -4.85 8.84
CA SER A 117 -6.54 -6.26 8.83
C SER A 117 -5.43 -7.16 9.38
N GLY A 118 -5.81 -8.05 10.29
CA GLY A 118 -4.88 -8.98 10.94
C GLY A 118 -3.93 -8.35 11.97
N GLY A 119 -4.08 -7.06 12.30
CA GLY A 119 -3.23 -6.35 13.26
C GLY A 119 -4.00 -5.61 14.35
N ASP A 120 -3.29 -5.05 15.31
CA ASP A 120 -3.87 -4.27 16.43
C ASP A 120 -3.72 -2.76 16.27
N LYS A 121 -2.86 -2.32 15.38
CA LYS A 121 -2.55 -0.93 15.08
C LYS A 121 -3.40 -0.40 13.93
N THR A 122 -3.49 0.91 13.80
CA THR A 122 -4.06 1.54 12.61
C THR A 122 -3.15 1.36 11.39
N VAL A 123 -3.71 1.56 10.21
CA VAL A 123 -2.94 1.56 8.95
C VAL A 123 -1.81 2.61 9.01
N GLU A 124 -2.09 3.81 9.54
CA GLU A 124 -1.08 4.87 9.71
C GLU A 124 0.02 4.47 10.67
N GLU A 125 -0.30 3.88 11.82
CA GLU A 125 0.70 3.41 12.78
C GLU A 125 1.57 2.29 12.19
N THR A 126 0.97 1.38 11.42
CA THR A 126 1.69 0.29 10.75
C THR A 126 2.61 0.84 9.65
N LEU A 127 2.15 1.86 8.90
CA LEU A 127 2.96 2.56 7.90
C LEU A 127 4.17 3.25 8.56
N GLN A 128 3.97 3.89 9.72
CA GLN A 128 5.04 4.53 10.49
C GLN A 128 6.07 3.53 10.99
N ASP A 129 5.62 2.39 11.52
CA ASP A 129 6.52 1.32 11.96
C ASP A 129 7.34 0.76 10.78
N LEU A 130 6.72 0.60 9.61
CA LEU A 130 7.40 0.17 8.39
C LEU A 130 8.41 1.22 7.90
N PHE A 131 8.07 2.52 8.00
CA PHE A 131 9.01 3.60 7.68
C PHE A 131 10.27 3.56 8.53
N ILE A 132 10.16 3.25 9.82
CA ILE A 132 11.32 3.17 10.73
C ILE A 132 12.30 2.10 10.27
N LYS A 133 11.82 1.01 9.66
CA LYS A 133 12.61 -0.10 9.14
C LYS A 133 13.20 0.19 7.76
N ILE A 134 12.37 0.57 6.80
CA ILE A 134 12.75 0.75 5.39
C ILE A 134 13.42 2.12 5.17
N ARG A 135 12.99 3.17 5.88
CA ARG A 135 13.51 4.55 5.82
C ARG A 135 13.33 5.25 4.47
N GLU A 136 12.38 4.81 3.69
CA GLU A 136 11.96 5.46 2.47
C GLU A 136 10.57 6.08 2.64
N ASN A 137 10.28 7.15 1.88
CA ASN A 137 8.96 7.74 1.84
C ASN A 137 7.96 6.75 1.22
N MET A 138 6.85 6.51 1.89
CA MET A 138 5.78 5.62 1.46
C MET A 138 4.45 6.35 1.50
N VAL A 139 3.64 6.18 0.47
CA VAL A 139 2.37 6.87 0.31
C VAL A 139 1.29 5.90 -0.16
N ILE A 140 0.23 5.74 0.62
CA ILE A 140 -1.01 5.14 0.13
C ILE A 140 -1.64 6.19 -0.79
N ARG A 141 -1.50 6.01 -2.10
CA ARG A 141 -1.89 7.03 -3.08
C ARG A 141 -3.38 7.06 -3.31
N ARG A 142 -3.95 5.90 -3.56
CA ARG A 142 -5.39 5.75 -3.87
C ARG A 142 -5.82 4.30 -3.78
N PHE A 143 -7.11 4.12 -3.62
CA PHE A 143 -7.76 2.82 -3.75
C PHE A 143 -9.18 2.98 -4.32
N LYS A 144 -9.71 1.87 -4.82
CA LYS A 144 -11.11 1.77 -5.17
C LYS A 144 -11.64 0.43 -4.71
N ARG A 145 -12.67 0.45 -3.86
CA ARG A 145 -13.46 -0.72 -3.49
C ARG A 145 -14.66 -0.85 -4.42
N MET A 146 -14.96 -2.06 -4.85
CA MET A 146 -16.07 -2.38 -5.73
C MET A 146 -16.76 -3.65 -5.26
N GLU A 147 -18.04 -3.80 -5.63
CA GLU A 147 -18.84 -4.99 -5.35
C GLU A 147 -19.52 -5.47 -6.62
N GLY A 148 -19.68 -6.81 -6.76
CA GLY A 148 -20.31 -7.46 -7.90
C GLY A 148 -19.45 -8.59 -8.48
N ILE A 149 -19.62 -8.87 -9.77
CA ILE A 149 -18.76 -9.83 -10.49
C ILE A 149 -17.49 -9.08 -10.87
N LEU A 150 -16.39 -9.43 -10.20
CA LEU A 150 -15.12 -8.71 -10.29
C LEU A 150 -14.02 -9.62 -10.80
N VAL A 151 -13.23 -9.10 -11.74
CA VAL A 151 -12.07 -9.81 -12.31
C VAL A 151 -10.82 -8.96 -12.08
N PRO A 152 -9.90 -9.38 -11.18
CA PRO A 152 -8.66 -8.69 -10.90
C PRO A 152 -7.57 -9.11 -11.91
N TYR A 153 -6.69 -8.17 -12.21
CA TYR A 153 -5.45 -8.44 -12.93
C TYR A 153 -4.32 -7.56 -12.41
N VAL A 154 -3.17 -8.18 -12.16
CA VAL A 154 -1.94 -7.48 -11.76
C VAL A 154 -0.86 -7.85 -12.78
N HIS A 155 -0.26 -6.84 -13.41
CA HIS A 155 0.80 -7.01 -14.40
C HIS A 155 2.17 -6.72 -13.77
N GLY A 156 3.18 -7.50 -14.16
CA GLY A 156 4.56 -7.36 -13.69
C GLY A 156 4.59 -7.20 -12.16
N ALA A 157 5.27 -7.71 -11.36
CA ALA A 157 5.36 -7.63 -9.89
C ALA A 157 4.56 -6.50 -9.18
N GLY A 158 3.42 -6.04 -9.73
CA GLY A 158 2.62 -4.94 -9.17
C GLY A 158 2.80 -3.59 -9.87
N SER A 159 3.36 -3.55 -11.07
CA SER A 159 3.49 -2.29 -11.83
C SER A 159 2.16 -1.73 -12.33
N ILE A 160 1.19 -2.60 -12.64
CA ILE A 160 -0.16 -2.22 -13.05
C ILE A 160 -1.18 -3.10 -12.32
N GLY A 161 -2.18 -2.48 -11.71
CA GLY A 161 -3.33 -3.16 -11.12
C GLY A 161 -4.61 -2.77 -11.84
N VAL A 162 -5.41 -3.75 -12.26
CA VAL A 162 -6.69 -3.55 -12.94
C VAL A 162 -7.77 -4.33 -12.22
N MET A 163 -8.96 -3.74 -12.14
CA MET A 163 -10.17 -4.40 -11.68
C MET A 163 -11.28 -4.17 -12.70
N VAL A 164 -11.79 -5.23 -13.30
CA VAL A 164 -12.95 -5.18 -14.18
C VAL A 164 -14.18 -5.61 -13.40
N LYS A 165 -15.22 -4.77 -13.42
CA LYS A 165 -16.54 -5.13 -12.93
C LYS A 165 -17.42 -5.50 -14.12
N LEU A 166 -18.01 -6.67 -14.05
CA LEU A 166 -18.94 -7.17 -15.05
C LEU A 166 -20.38 -7.02 -14.52
N ASP A 167 -21.29 -6.65 -15.40
CA ASP A 167 -22.72 -6.68 -15.17
C ASP A 167 -23.34 -7.72 -16.10
N SER A 168 -23.94 -8.77 -15.54
CA SER A 168 -24.41 -9.93 -16.30
C SER A 168 -25.44 -10.73 -15.50
N ASP A 169 -26.39 -11.31 -16.21
CA ASP A 169 -27.37 -12.29 -15.69
C ASP A 169 -26.77 -13.70 -15.57
N ILE A 170 -25.55 -13.92 -16.08
CA ILE A 170 -24.83 -15.18 -15.99
C ILE A 170 -24.27 -15.34 -14.56
N ALA A 171 -24.22 -16.58 -14.06
CA ALA A 171 -23.68 -16.88 -12.75
C ALA A 171 -22.25 -16.33 -12.60
N ALA A 172 -21.94 -15.73 -11.44
CA ALA A 172 -20.69 -15.02 -11.18
C ALA A 172 -19.44 -15.92 -11.25
N ASP A 173 -19.61 -17.24 -11.11
CA ASP A 173 -18.56 -18.26 -11.18
C ASP A 173 -18.45 -18.91 -12.58
N ASN A 174 -19.19 -18.42 -13.57
CA ASN A 174 -19.13 -18.93 -14.93
C ASN A 174 -17.76 -18.69 -15.54
N ALA A 175 -17.12 -19.77 -16.00
CA ALA A 175 -15.74 -19.75 -16.48
C ALA A 175 -15.56 -18.89 -17.73
N GLU A 176 -16.53 -18.88 -18.66
CA GLU A 176 -16.46 -18.09 -19.90
C GLU A 176 -16.60 -16.59 -19.60
N LEU A 177 -17.52 -16.23 -18.68
CA LEU A 177 -17.69 -14.87 -18.22
C LEU A 177 -16.43 -14.33 -17.56
N LEU A 178 -15.83 -15.13 -16.68
CA LEU A 178 -14.57 -14.74 -15.99
C LEU A 178 -13.39 -14.67 -16.97
N ALA A 179 -13.33 -15.55 -17.98
CA ALA A 179 -12.32 -15.50 -19.03
C ALA A 179 -12.45 -14.21 -19.87
N ALA A 180 -13.67 -13.85 -20.30
CA ALA A 180 -13.93 -12.60 -21.01
C ALA A 180 -13.54 -11.37 -20.16
N GLY A 181 -13.88 -11.38 -18.86
CA GLY A 181 -13.46 -10.33 -17.92
C GLY A 181 -11.93 -10.22 -17.80
N LYS A 182 -11.22 -11.34 -17.82
CA LYS A 182 -9.75 -11.36 -17.81
C LYS A 182 -9.15 -10.79 -19.09
N ASP A 183 -9.73 -11.12 -20.25
CA ASP A 183 -9.28 -10.57 -21.54
C ASP A 183 -9.49 -9.06 -21.57
N CYS A 184 -10.61 -8.56 -21.05
CA CYS A 184 -10.83 -7.13 -20.86
C CYS A 184 -9.77 -6.50 -19.93
N ALA A 185 -9.45 -7.13 -18.80
CA ALA A 185 -8.45 -6.62 -17.86
C ALA A 185 -7.05 -6.56 -18.48
N LEU A 186 -6.68 -7.59 -19.25
CA LEU A 186 -5.43 -7.61 -20.03
C LEU A 186 -5.38 -6.46 -21.05
N GLN A 187 -6.49 -6.24 -21.78
CA GLN A 187 -6.59 -5.17 -22.75
C GLN A 187 -6.49 -3.78 -22.09
N VAL A 188 -7.16 -3.59 -20.95
CA VAL A 188 -7.06 -2.35 -20.16
C VAL A 188 -5.62 -2.11 -19.71
N ALA A 189 -4.94 -3.14 -19.21
CA ALA A 189 -3.54 -3.02 -18.79
C ALA A 189 -2.61 -2.66 -19.96
N ALA A 190 -2.86 -3.23 -21.15
CA ALA A 190 -2.02 -3.01 -22.33
C ALA A 190 -2.26 -1.64 -23.00
N MET A 191 -3.51 -1.20 -23.08
CA MET A 191 -3.91 -0.02 -23.85
C MET A 191 -4.05 1.24 -23.00
N ASN A 192 -4.11 1.11 -21.68
CA ASN A 192 -4.30 2.21 -20.72
C ASN A 192 -5.41 3.20 -21.16
N PRO A 193 -6.67 2.72 -21.35
CA PRO A 193 -7.73 3.56 -21.87
C PRO A 193 -8.06 4.71 -20.92
N ALA A 194 -8.20 5.92 -21.47
CA ALA A 194 -8.53 7.10 -20.68
C ALA A 194 -10.02 7.17 -20.29
N TYR A 195 -10.87 6.43 -21.01
CA TYR A 195 -12.33 6.49 -20.85
C TYR A 195 -12.94 5.10 -20.84
N LEU A 196 -13.99 4.92 -20.06
CA LEU A 196 -14.71 3.67 -19.94
C LEU A 196 -15.56 3.37 -21.19
N ASN A 197 -16.21 4.38 -21.74
CA ASN A 197 -17.06 4.29 -22.93
C ASN A 197 -17.13 5.65 -23.67
N ARG A 198 -17.85 5.68 -24.77
CA ARG A 198 -18.01 6.88 -25.59
C ARG A 198 -18.66 8.05 -24.84
N ASP A 199 -19.58 7.79 -23.93
CA ASP A 199 -20.30 8.83 -23.17
C ASP A 199 -19.39 9.56 -22.17
N CYS A 200 -18.24 8.96 -21.84
CA CYS A 200 -17.22 9.57 -20.98
C CYS A 200 -16.30 10.53 -21.75
N LEU A 201 -16.38 10.57 -23.09
CA LEU A 201 -15.56 11.47 -23.89
C LEU A 201 -16.05 12.92 -23.70
N LEU A 202 -15.19 13.76 -23.19
CA LEU A 202 -15.39 15.20 -23.22
C LEU A 202 -15.03 15.67 -24.62
N TYR A 203 -16.03 16.01 -25.44
CA TYR A 203 -15.83 16.67 -26.75
C TYR A 203 -15.33 18.10 -26.52
N THR A 204 -14.08 18.26 -26.19
CA THR A 204 -13.46 19.57 -25.97
C THR A 204 -12.67 20.08 -27.16
N SER A 205 -12.48 19.27 -28.19
CA SER A 205 -11.94 19.71 -29.49
C SER A 205 -12.47 18.80 -30.59
N ASP A 206 -13.12 19.40 -31.54
CA ASP A 206 -13.38 18.74 -32.81
C ASP A 206 -12.05 18.74 -33.60
N ALA A 207 -11.40 17.59 -33.65
CA ALA A 207 -10.15 17.42 -34.42
C ALA A 207 -10.37 17.61 -35.94
N ALA A 208 -11.58 17.94 -36.36
CA ALA A 208 -11.94 18.22 -37.72
C ALA A 208 -11.78 19.71 -38.13
N ASP A 209 -11.57 20.63 -37.19
CA ASP A 209 -11.43 22.05 -37.45
C ASP A 209 -9.97 22.52 -37.65
N GLU A 210 -9.00 21.59 -37.65
CA GLU A 210 -7.56 21.90 -37.90
C GLU A 210 -7.06 21.35 -39.26
N LEU A 211 -7.87 21.43 -40.32
CA LEU A 211 -7.39 21.17 -41.68
C LEU A 211 -7.61 22.38 -42.57
#